data_3788e0811636f4e03ca9fdce4d52c8d2
#
_entry.id   3788e0811636f4e03ca9fdce4d52c8d2
#
_cell.length_a   1.000
_cell.length_b   1.000
_cell.length_c   1.000
_cell.angle_alpha   90.00
_cell.angle_beta   90.00
_cell.angle_gamma   90.00
#
_symmetry.space_group_name_H-M   'P 1'
#
loop_
_entity.id
_entity.type
_entity.pdbx_description
1 polymer ?
#
loop_
_entity_poly.entity_id
_entity_poly.type
_entity_poly.pdbx_seq_one_letter_code
_entity_poly.pdbx_strand_id
1 'polypeptide(L)'
;MSSFNKTSKSSEIVIFGNAEIAELAKYYFDLDSPYQPIAFAVDDPYLKDDEFQGLPVIPWSQVALKYPPTIYKMHVALSYRGLNKLRENKFYQCKKAGYELVSYFSSKATTFPDLLHGENCFILENQNIQPRVKLGDNVMLWSGNHIGHGTTISDHAYLASHVVISGHVSVGARCFIGVNASVRDFINIGEDCFIGMSGVVTRDLSPGSVVLPARSEIVPGSDAKAKRLITSTFGSIDN
;
A
#
# COMPACT_ATOMS: atom_id res chain seq x y z
N MET A 1 -10.72 18.09 -16.40
CA MET A 1 -11.00 17.72 -15.00
C MET A 1 -11.70 16.35 -15.03
N SER A 2 -11.03 15.25 -14.74
CA SER A 2 -11.69 13.94 -14.65
C SER A 2 -12.47 13.93 -13.33
N SER A 3 -13.78 13.99 -13.41
CA SER A 3 -14.66 13.88 -12.26
C SER A 3 -14.57 12.47 -11.68
N PHE A 4 -14.22 12.35 -10.39
CA PHE A 4 -14.55 11.14 -9.64
C PHE A 4 -16.07 10.98 -9.65
N ASN A 5 -16.55 9.81 -10.04
CA ASN A 5 -17.97 9.50 -9.90
C ASN A 5 -18.29 9.43 -8.40
N LYS A 6 -19.10 10.37 -7.91
CA LYS A 6 -19.64 10.29 -6.54
C LYS A 6 -20.49 9.02 -6.43
N THR A 7 -19.89 7.96 -5.90
CA THR A 7 -20.63 6.72 -5.59
C THR A 7 -21.59 6.99 -4.43
N SER A 8 -22.82 6.53 -4.52
CA SER A 8 -23.76 6.61 -3.38
C SER A 8 -23.19 5.78 -2.22
N LYS A 9 -23.08 6.40 -1.05
CA LYS A 9 -22.58 5.71 0.16
C LYS A 9 -23.59 4.66 0.61
N SER A 10 -23.14 3.43 0.79
CA SER A 10 -24.00 2.28 1.12
C SER A 10 -23.72 1.67 2.49
N SER A 11 -22.54 1.89 3.06
CA SER A 11 -22.15 1.33 4.34
C SER A 11 -21.21 2.26 5.10
N GLU A 12 -21.43 2.35 6.41
CA GLU A 12 -20.58 3.12 7.31
C GLU A 12 -19.40 2.28 7.79
N ILE A 13 -18.23 2.91 7.88
CA ILE A 13 -17.01 2.24 8.33
C ILE A 13 -16.30 3.02 9.43
N VAL A 14 -15.61 2.28 10.30
CA VAL A 14 -14.62 2.83 11.23
C VAL A 14 -13.22 2.58 10.66
N ILE A 15 -12.39 3.60 10.61
CA ILE A 15 -10.98 3.48 10.20
C ILE A 15 -10.12 3.26 11.43
N PHE A 16 -9.35 2.17 11.49
CA PHE A 16 -8.39 1.97 12.57
C PHE A 16 -7.06 2.67 12.23
N GLY A 17 -6.68 3.64 13.04
CA GLY A 17 -5.54 4.54 12.90
C GLY A 17 -5.95 5.99 12.99
N ASN A 18 -5.02 6.89 13.37
CA ASN A 18 -5.22 8.35 13.42
C ASN A 18 -3.94 9.10 13.00
N ALA A 19 -3.23 8.57 12.01
CA ALA A 19 -2.04 9.18 11.43
C ALA A 19 -2.22 9.30 9.90
N GLU A 20 -1.16 9.69 9.21
CA GLU A 20 -1.15 10.00 7.77
C GLU A 20 -1.86 8.95 6.89
N ILE A 21 -1.63 7.64 7.13
CA ILE A 21 -2.30 6.59 6.36
C ILE A 21 -3.82 6.58 6.59
N ALA A 22 -4.26 6.87 7.83
CA ALA A 22 -5.67 6.92 8.15
C ALA A 22 -6.35 8.18 7.56
N GLU A 23 -5.65 9.31 7.54
CA GLU A 23 -6.09 10.53 6.84
C GLU A 23 -6.28 10.26 5.34
N LEU A 24 -5.26 9.65 4.70
CA LEU A 24 -5.35 9.27 3.29
C LEU A 24 -6.48 8.27 3.04
N ALA A 25 -6.63 7.25 3.89
CA ALA A 25 -7.72 6.29 3.76
C ALA A 25 -9.08 6.98 3.82
N LYS A 26 -9.30 7.88 4.80
CA LYS A 26 -10.54 8.68 4.87
C LYS A 26 -10.78 9.45 3.58
N TYR A 27 -9.75 10.15 3.08
CA TYR A 27 -9.85 10.94 1.85
C TYR A 27 -10.28 10.09 0.65
N TYR A 28 -9.64 8.95 0.45
CA TYR A 28 -9.96 8.05 -0.66
C TYR A 28 -11.33 7.38 -0.51
N PHE A 29 -11.67 6.92 0.69
CA PHE A 29 -13.00 6.35 0.94
C PHE A 29 -14.11 7.37 0.74
N ASP A 30 -13.93 8.61 1.19
CA ASP A 30 -14.92 9.69 0.99
C ASP A 30 -15.12 10.01 -0.49
N LEU A 31 -14.03 10.05 -1.24
CA LEU A 31 -14.03 10.52 -2.62
C LEU A 31 -14.51 9.47 -3.63
N ASP A 32 -14.10 8.20 -3.45
CA ASP A 32 -14.08 7.20 -4.51
C ASP A 32 -14.46 5.79 -4.01
N SER A 33 -15.44 5.68 -3.12
CA SER A 33 -15.90 4.37 -2.65
C SER A 33 -17.37 4.38 -2.23
N PRO A 34 -18.01 3.22 -2.11
CA PRO A 34 -19.35 3.11 -1.56
C PRO A 34 -19.37 3.21 -0.02
N TYR A 35 -18.21 3.33 0.64
CA TYR A 35 -18.11 3.35 2.11
C TYR A 35 -18.02 4.78 2.63
N GLN A 36 -18.66 5.03 3.79
CA GLN A 36 -18.62 6.31 4.48
C GLN A 36 -17.83 6.17 5.79
N PRO A 37 -16.63 6.72 5.91
CA PRO A 37 -15.93 6.86 7.18
C PRO A 37 -16.75 7.71 8.16
N ILE A 38 -16.97 7.21 9.38
CA ILE A 38 -17.76 7.90 10.42
C ILE A 38 -17.00 8.08 11.73
N ALA A 39 -15.93 7.33 11.94
CA ALA A 39 -15.07 7.44 13.11
C ALA A 39 -13.67 6.89 12.81
N PHE A 40 -12.72 7.28 13.64
CA PHE A 40 -11.43 6.63 13.76
C PHE A 40 -11.36 5.83 15.05
N ALA A 41 -10.55 4.77 15.05
CA ALA A 41 -10.26 3.96 16.24
C ALA A 41 -8.76 3.88 16.47
N VAL A 42 -8.35 3.87 17.74
CA VAL A 42 -6.95 3.69 18.13
C VAL A 42 -6.87 2.75 19.33
N ASP A 43 -5.72 2.12 19.55
CA ASP A 43 -5.50 1.45 20.83
C ASP A 43 -5.53 2.47 21.97
N ASP A 44 -6.09 2.11 23.11
CA ASP A 44 -6.37 2.99 24.23
C ASP A 44 -5.18 3.88 24.66
N PRO A 45 -3.93 3.37 24.73
CA PRO A 45 -2.78 4.20 25.08
C PRO A 45 -2.41 5.28 24.03
N TYR A 46 -2.95 5.18 22.82
CA TYR A 46 -2.69 6.14 21.74
C TYR A 46 -3.82 7.16 21.55
N LEU A 47 -4.87 7.10 22.33
CA LEU A 47 -5.90 8.12 22.35
C LEU A 47 -5.32 9.42 22.95
N LYS A 48 -5.12 10.42 22.11
CA LYS A 48 -4.62 11.75 22.53
C LYS A 48 -5.68 12.82 22.36
N ASP A 49 -6.42 12.73 21.28
CA ASP A 49 -7.44 13.70 20.90
C ASP A 49 -8.75 12.96 20.62
N ASP A 50 -9.87 13.62 20.92
CA ASP A 50 -11.21 13.06 20.73
C ASP A 50 -11.70 13.18 19.30
N GLU A 51 -10.98 13.94 18.46
CA GLU A 51 -11.33 14.20 17.05
C GLU A 51 -10.08 14.13 16.16
N PHE A 52 -10.25 13.58 14.95
CA PHE A 52 -9.24 13.58 13.91
C PHE A 52 -9.93 13.74 12.55
N GLN A 53 -9.45 14.66 11.72
CA GLN A 53 -10.01 14.93 10.38
C GLN A 53 -11.54 15.14 10.37
N GLY A 54 -12.07 15.83 11.40
CA GLY A 54 -13.49 16.13 11.54
C GLY A 54 -14.36 14.94 11.95
N LEU A 55 -13.78 13.83 12.42
CA LEU A 55 -14.48 12.65 12.89
C LEU A 55 -14.01 12.27 14.30
N PRO A 56 -14.90 11.65 15.13
CA PRO A 56 -14.54 11.20 16.47
C PRO A 56 -13.46 10.12 16.44
N VAL A 57 -12.55 10.16 17.42
CA VAL A 57 -11.55 9.11 17.69
C VAL A 57 -12.00 8.30 18.91
N ILE A 58 -12.11 6.99 18.73
CA ILE A 58 -12.63 6.07 19.75
C ILE A 58 -11.53 5.13 20.22
N PRO A 59 -11.33 4.95 21.56
CA PRO A 59 -10.42 3.94 22.05
C PRO A 59 -10.93 2.53 21.73
N TRP A 60 -10.01 1.62 21.41
CA TRP A 60 -10.35 0.26 20.98
C TRP A 60 -11.31 -0.46 21.93
N SER A 61 -11.14 -0.28 23.24
CA SER A 61 -12.01 -0.88 24.27
C SER A 61 -13.48 -0.49 24.15
N GLN A 62 -13.80 0.62 23.48
CA GLN A 62 -15.16 1.14 23.33
C GLN A 62 -15.72 0.94 21.90
N VAL A 63 -14.89 0.52 20.93
CA VAL A 63 -15.30 0.48 19.53
C VAL A 63 -16.49 -0.45 19.31
N ALA A 64 -16.46 -1.67 19.81
CA ALA A 64 -17.53 -2.64 19.61
C ALA A 64 -18.86 -2.24 20.31
N LEU A 65 -18.80 -1.43 21.35
CA LEU A 65 -19.99 -0.89 22.02
C LEU A 65 -20.63 0.23 21.18
N LYS A 66 -19.84 1.16 20.65
CA LYS A 66 -20.32 2.32 19.90
C LYS A 66 -20.62 1.97 18.42
N TYR A 67 -19.83 1.09 17.85
CA TYR A 67 -19.89 0.69 16.44
C TYR A 67 -19.87 -0.84 16.33
N PRO A 68 -20.98 -1.53 16.71
CA PRO A 68 -21.00 -2.99 16.75
C PRO A 68 -20.75 -3.62 15.37
N PRO A 69 -19.98 -4.73 15.30
CA PRO A 69 -19.58 -5.37 14.04
C PRO A 69 -20.72 -5.96 13.23
N THR A 70 -21.90 -6.11 13.84
CA THR A 70 -23.12 -6.53 13.13
C THR A 70 -23.73 -5.44 12.24
N ILE A 71 -23.30 -4.18 12.41
CA ILE A 71 -23.82 -3.02 11.68
C ILE A 71 -22.70 -2.34 10.90
N TYR A 72 -21.55 -2.16 11.54
CA TYR A 72 -20.43 -1.37 10.99
C TYR A 72 -19.29 -2.27 10.51
N LYS A 73 -18.63 -1.81 9.46
CA LYS A 73 -17.43 -2.44 8.92
C LYS A 73 -16.21 -1.64 9.35
N MET A 74 -15.01 -2.18 9.09
CA MET A 74 -13.76 -1.48 9.41
C MET A 74 -12.78 -1.48 8.25
N HIS A 75 -11.82 -0.57 8.32
CA HIS A 75 -10.60 -0.58 7.52
C HIS A 75 -9.39 -0.28 8.41
N VAL A 76 -8.38 -1.14 8.38
CA VAL A 76 -7.14 -0.95 9.15
C VAL A 76 -6.15 -0.15 8.33
N ALA A 77 -5.97 1.12 8.68
CA ALA A 77 -5.14 2.09 7.99
C ALA A 77 -3.83 2.37 8.76
N LEU A 78 -2.98 1.38 8.83
CA LEU A 78 -1.66 1.45 9.47
C LEU A 78 -0.54 1.29 8.42
N SER A 79 0.64 1.86 8.73
CA SER A 79 1.81 1.77 7.87
C SER A 79 2.56 0.43 8.01
N TYR A 80 3.73 0.35 7.42
CA TYR A 80 4.61 -0.83 7.35
C TYR A 80 5.46 -1.06 8.61
N ARG A 81 5.14 -0.45 9.76
CA ARG A 81 5.94 -0.57 10.99
C ARG A 81 6.13 -2.03 11.39
N GLY A 82 7.37 -2.38 11.77
CA GLY A 82 7.75 -3.74 12.12
C GLY A 82 7.64 -4.71 10.93
N LEU A 83 7.95 -4.25 9.71
CA LEU A 83 7.79 -5.00 8.46
C LEU A 83 6.36 -5.56 8.34
N ASN A 84 5.37 -4.67 8.35
CA ASN A 84 3.93 -4.94 8.28
C ASN A 84 3.31 -5.68 9.49
N LYS A 85 4.08 -6.18 10.45
CA LYS A 85 3.57 -7.00 11.59
C LYS A 85 2.59 -6.23 12.48
N LEU A 86 2.77 -4.91 12.63
CA LEU A 86 1.80 -4.11 13.39
C LEU A 86 0.43 -4.10 12.69
N ARG A 87 0.41 -3.93 11.37
CA ARG A 87 -0.82 -3.91 10.56
C ARG A 87 -1.47 -5.30 10.49
N GLU A 88 -0.67 -6.36 10.35
CA GLU A 88 -1.11 -7.74 10.46
C GLU A 88 -1.80 -8.04 11.79
N ASN A 89 -1.16 -7.72 12.91
CA ASN A 89 -1.71 -7.95 14.24
C ASN A 89 -3.05 -7.23 14.42
N LYS A 90 -3.16 -6.00 13.93
CA LYS A 90 -4.39 -5.23 14.03
C LYS A 90 -5.49 -5.79 13.12
N PHE A 91 -5.14 -6.24 11.92
CA PHE A 91 -6.07 -6.94 11.03
C PHE A 91 -6.73 -8.12 11.74
N TYR A 92 -5.94 -9.02 12.32
CA TYR A 92 -6.48 -10.18 13.03
C TYR A 92 -7.24 -9.79 14.31
N GLN A 93 -6.84 -8.73 15.01
CA GLN A 93 -7.58 -8.24 16.16
C GLN A 93 -8.98 -7.76 15.77
N CYS A 94 -9.12 -7.02 14.68
CA CYS A 94 -10.41 -6.56 14.15
C CYS A 94 -11.26 -7.75 13.67
N LYS A 95 -10.67 -8.70 12.96
CA LYS A 95 -11.35 -9.95 12.55
C LYS A 95 -11.87 -10.74 13.73
N LYS A 96 -11.04 -10.90 14.78
CA LYS A 96 -11.43 -11.59 16.03
C LYS A 96 -12.57 -10.88 16.76
N ALA A 97 -12.67 -9.57 16.65
CA ALA A 97 -13.78 -8.78 17.18
C ALA A 97 -15.07 -8.89 16.34
N GLY A 98 -15.03 -9.61 15.20
CA GLY A 98 -16.18 -9.89 14.34
C GLY A 98 -16.38 -8.89 13.20
N TYR A 99 -15.48 -7.94 12.98
CA TYR A 99 -15.61 -6.96 11.90
C TYR A 99 -15.34 -7.57 10.51
N GLU A 100 -16.15 -7.22 9.55
CA GLU A 100 -15.84 -7.29 8.13
C GLU A 100 -14.84 -6.16 7.80
N LEU A 101 -13.73 -6.50 7.16
CA LEU A 101 -12.70 -5.53 6.80
C LEU A 101 -12.79 -5.18 5.32
N VAL A 102 -13.20 -3.94 5.03
CA VAL A 102 -13.42 -3.50 3.67
C VAL A 102 -12.12 -3.13 2.96
N SER A 103 -12.06 -3.45 1.67
CA SER A 103 -10.99 -3.04 0.79
C SER A 103 -11.36 -1.76 0.05
N TYR A 104 -10.35 -0.95 -0.25
CA TYR A 104 -10.44 0.18 -1.18
C TYR A 104 -9.70 -0.15 -2.47
N PHE A 105 -10.36 0.07 -3.58
CA PHE A 105 -9.77 0.03 -4.91
C PHE A 105 -10.10 1.35 -5.63
N SER A 106 -9.08 2.08 -6.03
CA SER A 106 -9.29 3.31 -6.77
C SER A 106 -10.00 3.03 -8.10
N SER A 107 -11.02 3.83 -8.43
CA SER A 107 -11.68 3.80 -9.74
C SER A 107 -10.74 4.13 -10.90
N LYS A 108 -9.53 4.64 -10.61
CA LYS A 108 -8.47 4.92 -11.58
C LYS A 108 -7.43 3.80 -11.67
N ALA A 109 -7.65 2.67 -11.02
CA ALA A 109 -6.84 1.47 -11.19
C ALA A 109 -7.37 0.64 -12.37
N THR A 110 -6.47 0.21 -13.24
CA THR A 110 -6.81 -0.77 -14.28
C THR A 110 -6.71 -2.17 -13.71
N THR A 111 -7.86 -2.84 -13.63
CA THR A 111 -7.98 -4.23 -13.17
C THR A 111 -8.80 -5.06 -14.15
N PHE A 112 -8.78 -6.37 -14.02
CA PHE A 112 -9.55 -7.29 -14.85
C PHE A 112 -10.56 -8.07 -14.01
N PRO A 113 -11.67 -8.58 -14.60
CA PRO A 113 -12.75 -9.24 -13.85
C PRO A 113 -12.34 -10.51 -13.09
N ASP A 114 -11.20 -11.09 -13.41
CA ASP A 114 -10.64 -12.29 -12.79
C ASP A 114 -9.65 -11.99 -11.65
N LEU A 115 -9.52 -10.71 -11.26
CA LEU A 115 -8.73 -10.33 -10.08
C LEU A 115 -9.37 -10.92 -8.81
N LEU A 116 -8.62 -11.76 -8.12
CA LEU A 116 -8.98 -12.25 -6.79
C LEU A 116 -8.26 -11.40 -5.74
N HIS A 117 -8.98 -10.99 -4.71
CA HIS A 117 -8.38 -10.25 -3.60
C HIS A 117 -9.00 -10.61 -2.26
N GLY A 118 -8.23 -10.43 -1.21
CA GLY A 118 -8.68 -10.57 0.17
C GLY A 118 -9.33 -9.31 0.74
N GLU A 119 -9.48 -9.30 2.06
CA GLU A 119 -10.04 -8.18 2.82
C GLU A 119 -8.98 -7.11 3.14
N ASN A 120 -9.42 -5.92 3.50
CA ASN A 120 -8.55 -4.79 3.92
C ASN A 120 -7.46 -4.41 2.93
N CYS A 121 -7.63 -4.68 1.65
CA CYS A 121 -6.70 -4.20 0.63
C CYS A 121 -6.85 -2.68 0.45
N PHE A 122 -5.72 -1.98 0.28
CA PHE A 122 -5.71 -0.54 0.01
C PHE A 122 -4.94 -0.28 -1.29
N ILE A 123 -5.69 -0.16 -2.39
CA ILE A 123 -5.16 -0.16 -3.76
C ILE A 123 -5.37 1.23 -4.38
N LEU A 124 -4.30 2.00 -4.46
CA LEU A 124 -4.36 3.39 -4.93
C LEU A 124 -4.43 3.48 -6.46
N GLU A 125 -4.43 4.70 -6.97
CA GLU A 125 -4.64 5.00 -8.39
C GLU A 125 -3.49 4.56 -9.31
N ASN A 126 -3.77 4.53 -10.61
CA ASN A 126 -2.83 4.23 -11.69
C ASN A 126 -2.16 2.84 -11.59
N GLN A 127 -2.83 1.88 -10.94
CA GLN A 127 -2.38 0.50 -11.03
C GLN A 127 -2.60 -0.06 -12.44
N ASN A 128 -1.70 -0.92 -12.86
CA ASN A 128 -1.92 -1.83 -13.98
C ASN A 128 -1.80 -3.27 -13.45
N ILE A 129 -2.93 -3.83 -13.02
CA ILE A 129 -3.02 -5.20 -12.48
C ILE A 129 -3.52 -6.10 -13.58
N GLN A 130 -2.64 -6.96 -14.11
CA GLN A 130 -2.90 -7.81 -15.26
C GLN A 130 -3.81 -9.02 -14.91
N PRO A 131 -4.34 -9.75 -15.93
CA PRO A 131 -5.20 -10.91 -15.71
C PRO A 131 -4.56 -12.00 -14.82
N ARG A 132 -5.40 -12.72 -14.08
CA ARG A 132 -5.03 -13.84 -13.21
C ARG A 132 -4.12 -13.48 -12.04
N VAL A 133 -4.07 -12.20 -11.66
CA VAL A 133 -3.41 -11.77 -10.44
C VAL A 133 -4.25 -12.15 -9.23
N LYS A 134 -3.57 -12.50 -8.14
CA LYS A 134 -4.19 -12.77 -6.83
C LYS A 134 -3.54 -11.90 -5.78
N LEU A 135 -4.36 -11.20 -5.00
CA LEU A 135 -3.95 -10.42 -3.84
C LEU A 135 -4.51 -11.09 -2.59
N GLY A 136 -3.68 -11.29 -1.60
CA GLY A 136 -4.09 -11.77 -0.28
C GLY A 136 -4.79 -10.70 0.54
N ASP A 137 -4.97 -10.99 1.83
CA ASP A 137 -5.54 -10.06 2.80
C ASP A 137 -4.58 -8.92 3.13
N ASN A 138 -5.14 -7.74 3.39
CA ASN A 138 -4.41 -6.61 3.94
C ASN A 138 -3.22 -6.17 3.07
N VAL A 139 -3.33 -6.33 1.75
CA VAL A 139 -2.32 -5.90 0.79
C VAL A 139 -2.45 -4.40 0.54
N MET A 140 -1.31 -3.71 0.54
CA MET A 140 -1.25 -2.29 0.21
C MET A 140 -0.44 -2.08 -1.07
N LEU A 141 -1.07 -1.46 -2.07
CA LEU A 141 -0.42 -1.03 -3.32
C LEU A 141 -0.52 0.49 -3.44
N TRP A 142 0.61 1.17 -3.27
CA TRP A 142 0.71 2.60 -3.57
C TRP A 142 0.60 2.86 -5.07
N SER A 143 0.44 4.12 -5.45
CA SER A 143 0.12 4.53 -6.82
C SER A 143 1.13 4.05 -7.86
N GLY A 144 0.63 3.70 -9.05
CA GLY A 144 1.44 3.54 -10.26
C GLY A 144 2.15 2.19 -10.42
N ASN A 145 1.77 1.14 -9.69
CA ASN A 145 2.42 -0.16 -9.83
C ASN A 145 1.98 -0.90 -11.10
N HIS A 146 2.89 -1.70 -11.64
CA HIS A 146 2.61 -2.73 -12.63
C HIS A 146 2.71 -4.11 -12.00
N ILE A 147 1.61 -4.86 -12.00
CA ILE A 147 1.55 -6.24 -11.50
C ILE A 147 1.27 -7.18 -12.67
N GLY A 148 2.30 -7.93 -13.08
CA GLY A 148 2.27 -8.82 -14.23
C GLY A 148 1.31 -10.00 -14.05
N HIS A 149 0.80 -10.50 -15.17
CA HIS A 149 -0.17 -11.58 -15.21
C HIS A 149 0.24 -12.84 -14.45
N GLY A 150 -0.72 -13.50 -13.82
CA GLY A 150 -0.48 -14.74 -13.07
C GLY A 150 0.33 -14.57 -11.79
N THR A 151 0.61 -13.33 -11.37
CA THR A 151 1.33 -13.03 -10.13
C THR A 151 0.43 -13.22 -8.91
N THR A 152 1.02 -13.72 -7.83
CA THR A 152 0.38 -13.80 -6.50
C THR A 152 1.11 -12.90 -5.52
N ILE A 153 0.39 -12.00 -4.85
CA ILE A 153 0.90 -11.20 -3.75
C ILE A 153 0.20 -11.67 -2.48
N SER A 154 0.96 -12.25 -1.57
CA SER A 154 0.41 -12.83 -0.32
C SER A 154 0.04 -11.76 0.70
N ASP A 155 -0.58 -12.23 1.80
CA ASP A 155 -1.16 -11.40 2.85
C ASP A 155 -0.18 -10.39 3.44
N HIS A 156 -0.71 -9.25 3.79
CA HIS A 156 -0.03 -8.18 4.50
C HIS A 156 1.14 -7.55 3.74
N ALA A 157 1.37 -7.88 2.47
CA ALA A 157 2.42 -7.27 1.68
C ALA A 157 2.17 -5.76 1.47
N TYR A 158 3.27 -5.02 1.33
CA TYR A 158 3.27 -3.58 1.09
C TYR A 158 4.17 -3.26 -0.11
N LEU A 159 3.58 -2.78 -1.18
CA LEU A 159 4.29 -2.30 -2.36
C LEU A 159 4.19 -0.77 -2.41
N ALA A 160 5.34 -0.10 -2.38
CA ALA A 160 5.41 1.34 -2.54
C ALA A 160 5.08 1.76 -3.99
N SER A 161 5.19 3.04 -4.30
CA SER A 161 4.82 3.56 -5.62
C SER A 161 5.76 3.08 -6.73
N HIS A 162 5.19 2.89 -7.94
CA HIS A 162 5.93 2.58 -9.17
C HIS A 162 6.77 1.30 -9.12
N VAL A 163 6.34 0.30 -8.35
CA VAL A 163 6.94 -1.03 -8.36
C VAL A 163 6.53 -1.77 -9.63
N VAL A 164 7.48 -2.46 -10.25
CA VAL A 164 7.23 -3.30 -11.42
C VAL A 164 7.45 -4.77 -11.04
N ILE A 165 6.38 -5.53 -10.99
CA ILE A 165 6.40 -6.99 -10.85
C ILE A 165 6.09 -7.59 -12.21
N SER A 166 7.01 -8.38 -12.79
CA SER A 166 6.77 -9.09 -14.03
C SER A 166 5.80 -10.26 -13.85
N GLY A 167 5.52 -11.02 -14.93
CA GLY A 167 4.53 -12.10 -14.86
C GLY A 167 4.97 -13.30 -14.02
N HIS A 168 3.98 -14.03 -13.47
CA HIS A 168 4.18 -15.29 -12.74
C HIS A 168 5.12 -15.18 -11.52
N VAL A 169 5.15 -14.04 -10.86
CA VAL A 169 5.91 -13.83 -9.61
C VAL A 169 5.07 -14.25 -8.42
N SER A 170 5.69 -14.85 -7.42
CA SER A 170 5.09 -15.11 -6.11
C SER A 170 5.76 -14.21 -5.07
N VAL A 171 4.99 -13.32 -4.44
CA VAL A 171 5.46 -12.45 -3.35
C VAL A 171 4.92 -13.00 -2.04
N GLY A 172 5.82 -13.38 -1.12
CA GLY A 172 5.48 -13.92 0.20
C GLY A 172 4.82 -12.90 1.12
N ALA A 173 4.25 -13.40 2.20
CA ALA A 173 3.54 -12.58 3.19
C ALA A 173 4.46 -11.52 3.82
N ARG A 174 3.88 -10.38 4.21
CA ARG A 174 4.56 -9.28 4.92
C ARG A 174 5.74 -8.64 4.19
N CYS A 175 5.99 -9.00 2.92
CA CYS A 175 7.06 -8.35 2.15
C CYS A 175 6.83 -6.84 2.07
N PHE A 176 7.94 -6.09 2.12
CA PHE A 176 7.97 -4.67 1.78
C PHE A 176 8.79 -4.48 0.50
N ILE A 177 8.19 -3.88 -0.52
CA ILE A 177 8.85 -3.58 -1.80
C ILE A 177 8.87 -2.06 -1.99
N GLY A 178 10.08 -1.51 -2.02
CA GLY A 178 10.33 -0.07 -2.07
C GLY A 178 10.04 0.56 -3.43
N VAL A 179 9.96 1.89 -3.43
CA VAL A 179 9.66 2.70 -4.62
C VAL A 179 10.57 2.35 -5.81
N ASN A 180 10.00 2.22 -7.01
CA ASN A 180 10.70 1.90 -8.25
C ASN A 180 11.50 0.58 -8.24
N ALA A 181 11.21 -0.33 -7.31
CA ALA A 181 11.82 -1.66 -7.37
C ALA A 181 11.25 -2.47 -8.54
N SER A 182 12.03 -3.40 -9.06
CA SER A 182 11.61 -4.26 -10.17
C SER A 182 11.96 -5.72 -9.91
N VAL A 183 11.04 -6.61 -10.29
CA VAL A 183 11.16 -8.05 -10.10
C VAL A 183 10.99 -8.73 -11.47
N ARG A 184 11.98 -9.56 -11.84
CA ARG A 184 11.93 -10.38 -13.05
C ARG A 184 10.81 -11.43 -12.95
N ASP A 185 10.31 -11.87 -14.09
CA ASP A 185 9.33 -12.95 -14.23
C ASP A 185 9.78 -14.29 -13.61
N PHE A 186 8.80 -15.09 -13.20
CA PHE A 186 8.99 -16.42 -12.60
C PHE A 186 9.84 -16.46 -11.33
N ILE A 187 9.87 -15.36 -10.56
CA ILE A 187 10.60 -15.27 -9.29
C ILE A 187 9.70 -15.61 -8.11
N ASN A 188 10.25 -16.34 -7.14
CA ASN A 188 9.64 -16.57 -5.84
C ASN A 188 10.35 -15.72 -4.78
N ILE A 189 9.62 -14.83 -4.14
CA ILE A 189 10.07 -14.01 -3.02
C ILE A 189 9.47 -14.60 -1.75
N GLY A 190 10.33 -15.09 -0.84
CA GLY A 190 9.89 -15.63 0.46
C GLY A 190 9.23 -14.55 1.32
N GLU A 191 8.57 -14.97 2.40
CA GLU A 191 7.95 -14.07 3.36
C GLU A 191 8.96 -13.17 4.10
N ASP A 192 8.48 -12.07 4.69
CA ASP A 192 9.29 -11.14 5.49
C ASP A 192 10.50 -10.54 4.72
N CYS A 193 10.46 -10.49 3.39
CA CYS A 193 11.54 -9.86 2.60
C CYS A 193 11.39 -8.33 2.56
N PHE A 194 12.55 -7.65 2.60
CA PHE A 194 12.65 -6.22 2.39
C PHE A 194 13.42 -5.92 1.10
N ILE A 195 12.75 -5.33 0.12
CA ILE A 195 13.37 -4.85 -1.12
C ILE A 195 13.42 -3.34 -1.05
N GLY A 196 14.63 -2.79 -1.00
CA GLY A 196 14.87 -1.35 -0.93
C GLY A 196 14.43 -0.63 -2.21
N MET A 197 14.27 0.69 -2.11
CA MET A 197 13.95 1.57 -3.24
C MET A 197 14.90 1.32 -4.42
N SER A 198 14.36 1.19 -5.63
CA SER A 198 15.10 0.87 -6.86
C SER A 198 15.88 -0.46 -6.82
N GLY A 199 15.48 -1.37 -5.92
CA GLY A 199 16.03 -2.73 -5.87
C GLY A 199 15.64 -3.54 -7.09
N VAL A 200 16.57 -4.34 -7.64
CA VAL A 200 16.32 -5.20 -8.80
C VAL A 200 16.46 -6.66 -8.36
N VAL A 201 15.36 -7.43 -8.49
CA VAL A 201 15.32 -8.84 -8.13
C VAL A 201 15.32 -9.70 -9.40
N THR A 202 16.38 -10.48 -9.58
CA THR A 202 16.59 -11.33 -10.77
C THR A 202 16.66 -12.81 -10.47
N ARG A 203 16.51 -13.21 -9.20
CA ARG A 203 16.52 -14.59 -8.71
C ARG A 203 15.63 -14.73 -7.49
N ASP A 204 15.26 -15.95 -7.14
CA ASP A 204 14.47 -16.26 -5.96
C ASP A 204 15.13 -15.73 -4.68
N LEU A 205 14.28 -15.31 -3.73
CA LEU A 205 14.69 -14.82 -2.42
C LEU A 205 14.16 -15.73 -1.33
N SER A 206 15.06 -16.19 -0.46
CA SER A 206 14.66 -16.89 0.77
C SER A 206 13.92 -15.96 1.73
N PRO A 207 13.06 -16.50 2.62
CA PRO A 207 12.39 -15.70 3.65
C PRO A 207 13.36 -14.79 4.43
N GLY A 208 12.94 -13.58 4.74
CA GLY A 208 13.72 -12.59 5.48
C GLY A 208 14.87 -11.95 4.69
N SER A 209 14.96 -12.18 3.38
CA SER A 209 16.02 -11.58 2.56
C SER A 209 15.89 -10.05 2.46
N VAL A 210 17.04 -9.37 2.42
CA VAL A 210 17.14 -7.92 2.22
C VAL A 210 17.85 -7.64 0.90
N VAL A 211 17.19 -6.91 0.00
CA VAL A 211 17.77 -6.44 -1.27
C VAL A 211 18.05 -4.95 -1.14
N LEU A 212 19.32 -4.58 -1.22
CA LEU A 212 19.74 -3.19 -1.21
C LEU A 212 20.07 -2.73 -2.64
N PRO A 213 19.62 -1.53 -3.05
CA PRO A 213 19.93 -0.98 -4.35
C PRO A 213 21.41 -0.61 -4.44
N ALA A 214 21.93 -0.58 -5.66
CA ALA A 214 23.23 0.04 -5.92
C ALA A 214 23.14 1.55 -5.62
N ARG A 215 24.16 2.07 -4.95
CA ARG A 215 24.27 3.52 -4.72
C ARG A 215 24.69 4.22 -6.00
N SER A 216 24.02 5.30 -6.35
CA SER A 216 24.46 6.17 -7.45
C SER A 216 25.77 6.88 -7.10
N GLU A 217 26.67 6.98 -8.06
CA GLU A 217 27.83 7.87 -7.93
C GLU A 217 27.35 9.33 -8.00
N ILE A 218 27.72 10.12 -7.00
CA ILE A 218 27.46 11.57 -6.98
C ILE A 218 28.76 12.29 -7.30
N VAL A 219 28.78 12.96 -8.44
CA VAL A 219 29.94 13.76 -8.87
C VAL A 219 29.66 15.23 -8.58
N PRO A 220 30.43 15.89 -7.69
CA PRO A 220 30.28 17.32 -7.41
C PRO A 220 30.33 18.18 -8.68
N GLY A 221 29.48 19.19 -8.79
CA GLY A 221 29.45 20.06 -9.98
C GLY A 221 30.74 20.87 -10.24
N SER A 222 31.58 21.03 -9.20
CA SER A 222 32.92 21.61 -9.32
C SER A 222 33.95 20.69 -9.98
N ASP A 223 33.67 19.37 -10.02
CA ASP A 223 34.56 18.36 -10.59
C ASP A 223 34.65 18.46 -12.12
N ALA A 224 35.83 18.30 -12.66
CA ALA A 224 36.04 18.30 -14.10
C ALA A 224 35.28 17.17 -14.82
N LYS A 225 35.06 16.02 -14.16
CA LYS A 225 34.25 14.91 -14.66
C LYS A 225 32.80 15.35 -14.85
N ALA A 226 32.21 16.05 -13.87
CA ALA A 226 30.86 16.57 -13.97
C ALA A 226 30.70 17.55 -15.14
N LYS A 227 31.59 18.52 -15.23
CA LYS A 227 31.61 19.52 -16.32
C LYS A 227 31.69 18.85 -17.70
N ARG A 228 32.60 17.90 -17.85
CA ARG A 228 32.76 17.15 -19.10
C ARG A 228 31.50 16.36 -19.47
N LEU A 229 30.88 15.66 -18.52
CA LEU A 229 29.66 14.91 -18.74
C LEU A 229 28.50 15.83 -19.14
N ILE A 230 28.33 16.96 -18.46
CA ILE A 230 27.28 17.95 -18.79
C ILE A 230 27.55 18.49 -20.21
N THR A 231 28.76 18.94 -20.53
CA THR A 231 29.08 19.49 -21.85
C THR A 231 28.90 18.45 -22.96
N SER A 232 29.30 17.19 -22.74
CA SER A 232 29.15 16.15 -23.76
C SER A 232 27.68 15.75 -24.00
N THR A 233 26.79 15.91 -23.00
CA THR A 233 25.40 15.53 -23.11
C THR A 233 24.50 16.68 -23.61
N PHE A 234 24.75 17.89 -23.13
CA PHE A 234 23.87 19.04 -23.35
C PHE A 234 24.52 20.17 -24.16
N GLY A 235 25.79 20.03 -24.55
CA GLY A 235 26.56 21.10 -25.20
C GLY A 235 27.16 22.10 -24.19
N SER A 236 28.04 22.99 -24.71
CA SER A 236 28.56 24.09 -23.90
C SER A 236 27.62 25.30 -23.95
N ILE A 237 27.50 26.03 -22.84
CA ILE A 237 26.71 27.26 -22.77
C ILE A 237 27.52 28.46 -23.34
N ASP A 238 28.84 28.28 -23.53
CA ASP A 238 29.71 29.29 -24.07
C ASP A 238 29.67 29.27 -25.61
N ASN A 239 28.94 30.24 -26.16
CA ASN A 239 29.05 30.71 -27.55
C ASN A 239 29.78 32.03 -27.56
#